data_c4ba36cdca9866d12ec18bcb7aceb9bf
#
_entry.id   c4ba36cdca9866d12ec18bcb7aceb9bf
#
_cell.length_a   1.000
_cell.length_b   1.000
_cell.length_c   1.000
_cell.angle_alpha   90.00
_cell.angle_beta   90.00
_cell.angle_gamma   90.00
#
_symmetry.space_group_name_H-M   'P 1'
#
loop_
_entity.id
_entity.type
_entity.pdbx_description
1 polymer ?
#
loop_
_entity_poly.entity_id
_entity_poly.type
_entity_poly.pdbx_seq_one_letter_code
_entity_poly.pdbx_strand_id
1 'polypeptide(L)'
;MKYFSSKVKMYGMTFDSKTEASHYMKLKTRQDNGEITNLQLQVEFEIIPKLVVDELKVLKTKTKLVHKVLERAAHYTADFVYEEKGKIIIEEVKSRGTMLARDYPLRRKLIRKKIAEMNNYLGVERYEFREIIR
;
A
#
# COMPACT_ATOMS: atom_id res chain seq x y z
N MET A 1 15.23 -15.08 -9.81
CA MET A 1 16.26 -14.04 -9.67
C MET A 1 15.85 -13.02 -8.65
N LYS A 2 16.71 -12.70 -7.72
CA LYS A 2 16.47 -11.68 -6.73
C LYS A 2 17.07 -10.37 -7.21
N TYR A 3 16.29 -9.30 -7.15
CA TYR A 3 16.79 -7.97 -7.38
C TYR A 3 17.24 -7.39 -6.04
N PHE A 4 18.50 -7.00 -5.98
CA PHE A 4 19.04 -6.36 -4.79
C PHE A 4 19.09 -4.85 -5.04
N SER A 5 18.30 -4.13 -4.29
CA SER A 5 18.39 -2.68 -4.28
C SER A 5 19.19 -2.27 -3.06
N SER A 6 20.22 -1.46 -3.26
CA SER A 6 20.96 -0.90 -2.15
C SER A 6 20.06 0.10 -1.42
N LYS A 7 19.95 -0.06 -0.12
CA LYS A 7 19.22 0.90 0.72
C LYS A 7 19.98 2.22 0.74
N VAL A 8 19.23 3.31 0.67
CA VAL A 8 19.77 4.66 0.64
C VAL A 8 19.23 5.44 1.83
N LYS A 9 20.15 6.09 2.57
CA LYS A 9 19.78 7.00 3.67
C LYS A 9 19.78 8.43 3.16
N MET A 10 18.68 9.14 3.40
CA MET A 10 18.55 10.53 3.01
C MET A 10 17.57 11.23 3.96
N TYR A 11 17.90 12.43 4.41
CA TYR A 11 17.06 13.19 5.35
C TYR A 11 16.70 12.42 6.62
N GLY A 12 17.62 11.60 7.13
CA GLY A 12 17.37 10.79 8.32
C GLY A 12 16.46 9.58 8.09
N MET A 13 16.09 9.30 6.83
CA MET A 13 15.22 8.19 6.45
C MET A 13 15.98 7.19 5.60
N THR A 14 15.53 5.93 5.63
CA THR A 14 16.10 4.86 4.82
C THR A 14 15.11 4.50 3.71
N PHE A 15 15.57 4.52 2.46
CA PHE A 15 14.79 4.16 1.30
C PHE A 15 15.28 2.83 0.72
N ASP A 16 14.35 2.05 0.17
CA ASP A 16 14.66 0.74 -0.39
C ASP A 16 15.48 0.84 -1.69
N SER A 17 15.47 1.98 -2.36
CA SER A 17 16.24 2.18 -3.58
C SER A 17 16.56 3.66 -3.81
N LYS A 18 17.56 3.91 -4.68
CA LYS A 18 17.89 5.26 -5.13
C LYS A 18 16.75 5.91 -5.89
N THR A 19 16.00 5.12 -6.64
CA THR A 19 14.83 5.59 -7.40
C THR A 19 13.78 6.16 -6.45
N GLU A 20 13.48 5.43 -5.38
CA GLU A 20 12.53 5.86 -4.37
C GLU A 20 13.01 7.12 -3.66
N ALA A 21 14.29 7.16 -3.24
CA ALA A 21 14.87 8.32 -2.58
C ALA A 21 14.84 9.57 -3.48
N SER A 22 15.18 9.40 -4.76
CA SER A 22 15.14 10.49 -5.74
C SER A 22 13.71 11.02 -5.93
N HIS A 23 12.74 10.13 -5.97
CA HIS A 23 11.34 10.52 -6.11
C HIS A 23 10.83 11.26 -4.86
N TYR A 24 11.26 10.82 -3.68
CA TYR A 24 10.95 11.52 -2.43
C TYR A 24 11.39 12.98 -2.49
N MET A 25 12.60 13.25 -2.99
CA MET A 25 13.10 14.61 -3.10
C MET A 25 12.19 15.49 -3.96
N LYS A 26 11.68 14.94 -5.04
CA LYS A 26 10.76 15.67 -5.93
C LYS A 26 9.43 15.97 -5.22
N LEU A 27 8.89 14.99 -4.50
CA LEU A 27 7.65 15.16 -3.76
C LEU A 27 7.82 16.16 -2.62
N LYS A 28 8.95 16.10 -1.91
CA LYS A 28 9.23 17.05 -0.84
C LYS A 28 9.31 18.47 -1.35
N THR A 29 9.96 18.68 -2.48
CA THR A 29 10.03 20.00 -3.14
C THR A 29 8.62 20.49 -3.50
N ARG A 30 7.79 19.61 -4.04
CA ARG A 30 6.40 19.95 -4.36
C ARG A 30 5.60 20.31 -3.11
N GLN A 31 5.83 19.62 -2.01
CA GLN A 31 5.18 19.94 -0.74
C GLN A 31 5.66 21.28 -0.20
N ASP A 32 6.98 21.53 -0.25
CA ASP A 32 7.55 22.82 0.19
C ASP A 32 7.02 23.99 -0.64
N ASN A 33 6.71 23.75 -1.91
CA ASN A 33 6.13 24.75 -2.81
C ASN A 33 4.59 24.85 -2.69
N GLY A 34 3.97 24.07 -1.83
CA GLY A 34 2.52 24.11 -1.62
C GLY A 34 1.70 23.39 -2.68
N GLU A 35 2.33 22.63 -3.59
CA GLU A 35 1.62 21.89 -4.65
C GLU A 35 0.91 20.66 -4.12
N ILE A 36 1.48 20.03 -3.10
CA ILE A 36 0.87 18.87 -2.42
C ILE A 36 0.98 19.06 -0.91
N THR A 37 0.16 18.31 -0.17
CA THR A 37 0.17 18.35 1.31
C THR A 37 0.12 16.93 1.88
N ASN A 38 0.45 16.83 3.16
CA ASN A 38 0.33 15.60 3.93
C ASN A 38 1.10 14.43 3.31
N LEU A 39 2.34 14.66 2.90
CA LEU A 39 3.19 13.62 2.34
C LEU A 39 3.55 12.58 3.41
N GLN A 40 3.20 11.34 3.15
CA GLN A 40 3.47 10.19 4.02
C GLN A 40 4.20 9.12 3.23
N LEU A 41 5.05 8.37 3.91
CA LEU A 41 5.84 7.30 3.33
C LEU A 41 5.41 5.95 3.90
N GLN A 42 5.48 4.91 3.09
CA GLN A 42 5.25 3.53 3.51
C GLN A 42 3.90 3.36 4.24
N VAL A 43 2.83 3.74 3.57
CA VAL A 43 1.47 3.66 4.12
C VAL A 43 0.85 2.32 3.75
N GLU A 44 0.35 1.60 4.75
CA GLU A 44 -0.29 0.31 4.54
C GLU A 44 -1.78 0.44 4.29
N PHE A 45 -2.26 -0.36 3.33
CA PHE A 45 -3.69 -0.50 3.04
C PHE A 45 -4.03 -1.98 3.09
N GLU A 46 -5.11 -2.33 3.79
CA GLU A 46 -5.62 -3.68 3.78
C GLU A 46 -6.27 -3.95 2.42
N ILE A 47 -5.78 -4.96 1.70
CA ILE A 47 -6.28 -5.31 0.37
C ILE A 47 -7.11 -6.60 0.36
N ILE A 48 -6.84 -7.50 1.29
CA ILE A 48 -7.65 -8.69 1.50
C ILE A 48 -7.93 -8.79 3.00
N PRO A 49 -9.19 -8.78 3.42
CA PRO A 49 -9.50 -8.89 4.83
C PRO A 49 -9.15 -10.29 5.36
N LYS A 50 -8.95 -10.39 6.66
CA LYS A 50 -8.74 -11.68 7.29
C LYS A 50 -9.95 -12.58 7.08
N LEU A 51 -9.70 -13.87 6.94
CA LEU A 51 -10.77 -14.88 6.86
C LEU A 51 -10.94 -15.51 8.23
N VAL A 52 -12.12 -15.30 8.81
CA VAL A 52 -12.50 -15.84 10.10
C VAL A 52 -13.57 -16.89 9.89
N VAL A 53 -13.41 -18.04 10.49
CA VAL A 53 -14.40 -19.12 10.45
C VAL A 53 -14.86 -19.44 11.87
N ASP A 54 -16.12 -19.85 11.98
CA ASP A 54 -16.67 -20.29 13.25
C ASP A 54 -16.48 -21.79 13.38
N GLU A 55 -16.02 -22.22 14.54
CA GLU A 55 -15.74 -23.63 14.84
C GLU A 55 -16.36 -24.01 16.16
N LEU A 56 -17.04 -25.17 16.19
CA LEU A 56 -17.56 -25.72 17.41
C LEU A 56 -16.45 -26.51 18.11
N LYS A 57 -16.16 -26.10 19.33
CA LYS A 57 -15.19 -26.81 20.19
C LYS A 57 -15.93 -27.57 21.27
N VAL A 58 -15.80 -28.90 21.24
CA VAL A 58 -16.42 -29.78 22.22
C VAL A 58 -15.49 -29.94 23.43
N LEU A 59 -15.98 -29.49 24.59
CA LEU A 59 -15.29 -29.64 25.87
C LEU A 59 -15.99 -30.75 26.67
N LYS A 60 -15.37 -31.21 27.76
CA LYS A 60 -15.94 -32.26 28.60
C LYS A 60 -17.34 -31.93 29.11
N THR A 61 -17.60 -30.68 29.44
CA THR A 61 -18.85 -30.27 30.10
C THR A 61 -19.75 -29.38 29.23
N LYS A 62 -19.25 -28.91 28.07
CA LYS A 62 -20.03 -28.01 27.20
C LYS A 62 -19.44 -27.96 25.79
N THR A 63 -20.24 -27.48 24.83
CA THR A 63 -19.82 -27.17 23.49
C THR A 63 -19.74 -25.66 23.38
N LYS A 64 -18.67 -25.15 22.81
CA LYS A 64 -18.38 -23.73 22.71
C LYS A 64 -18.15 -23.35 21.26
N LEU A 65 -18.78 -22.22 20.81
CA LEU A 65 -18.50 -21.62 19.52
C LEU A 65 -17.26 -20.74 19.67
N VAL A 66 -16.25 -20.98 18.81
CA VAL A 66 -15.04 -20.17 18.78
C VAL A 66 -14.85 -19.59 17.39
N HIS A 67 -14.28 -18.39 17.35
CA HIS A 67 -13.92 -17.71 16.11
C HIS A 67 -12.44 -17.95 15.84
N LYS A 68 -12.14 -18.55 14.69
CA LYS A 68 -10.77 -18.88 14.32
C LYS A 68 -10.37 -18.09 13.09
N VAL A 69 -9.22 -17.44 13.16
CA VAL A 69 -8.63 -16.77 11.99
C VAL A 69 -7.98 -17.86 11.13
N LEU A 70 -8.59 -18.14 9.98
CA LEU A 70 -8.08 -19.13 9.04
C LEU A 70 -6.97 -18.55 8.18
N GLU A 71 -7.15 -17.31 7.74
CA GLU A 71 -6.15 -16.58 6.96
C GLU A 71 -6.01 -15.17 7.50
N ARG A 72 -4.79 -14.67 7.55
CA ARG A 72 -4.50 -13.30 7.97
C ARG A 72 -4.86 -12.32 6.87
N ALA A 73 -5.11 -11.08 7.25
CA ALA A 73 -5.29 -10.00 6.28
C ALA A 73 -4.02 -9.81 5.45
N ALA A 74 -4.18 -9.45 4.19
CA ALA A 74 -3.08 -9.07 3.33
C ALA A 74 -3.08 -7.55 3.16
N HIS A 75 -1.89 -6.96 3.15
CA HIS A 75 -1.70 -5.52 3.04
C HIS A 75 -0.89 -5.15 1.81
N TYR A 76 -1.16 -3.96 1.29
CA TYR A 76 -0.35 -3.31 0.29
C TYR A 76 0.31 -2.10 0.95
N THR A 77 1.61 -1.96 0.80
CA THR A 77 2.34 -0.80 1.32
C THR A 77 2.69 0.13 0.17
N ALA A 78 2.10 1.31 0.16
CA ALA A 78 2.39 2.33 -0.83
C ALA A 78 3.68 3.07 -0.47
N ASP A 79 4.52 3.36 -1.46
CA ASP A 79 5.74 4.11 -1.22
C ASP A 79 5.45 5.51 -0.71
N PHE A 80 4.47 6.19 -1.32
CA PHE A 80 4.09 7.56 -0.97
C PHE A 80 2.60 7.75 -1.04
N VAL A 81 2.07 8.52 -0.10
CA VAL A 81 0.67 8.96 -0.10
C VAL A 81 0.65 10.45 0.21
N TYR A 82 -0.10 11.21 -0.53
CA TYR A 82 -0.22 12.66 -0.33
C TYR A 82 -1.54 13.18 -0.87
N GLU A 83 -1.84 14.43 -0.55
CA GLU A 83 -3.05 15.10 -1.04
C GLU A 83 -2.68 16.09 -2.13
N GLU A 84 -3.43 16.06 -3.23
CA GLU A 84 -3.27 16.96 -4.36
C GLU A 84 -4.63 17.34 -4.93
N LYS A 85 -4.94 18.63 -4.94
CA LYS A 85 -6.21 19.15 -5.50
C LYS A 85 -7.45 18.40 -5.01
N GLY A 86 -7.52 18.14 -3.71
CA GLY A 86 -8.64 17.46 -3.10
C GLY A 86 -8.66 15.95 -3.25
N LYS A 87 -7.66 15.38 -3.90
CA LYS A 87 -7.52 13.92 -4.04
C LYS A 87 -6.42 13.37 -3.16
N ILE A 88 -6.59 12.13 -2.75
CA ILE A 88 -5.56 11.37 -2.03
C ILE A 88 -4.86 10.51 -3.07
N ILE A 89 -3.58 10.78 -3.27
CA ILE A 89 -2.75 10.08 -4.25
C ILE A 89 -1.99 8.97 -3.55
N ILE A 90 -2.15 7.75 -4.06
CA ILE A 90 -1.44 6.56 -3.59
C ILE A 90 -0.44 6.21 -4.67
N GLU A 91 0.84 6.33 -4.37
CA GLU A 91 1.89 6.29 -5.38
C GLU A 91 2.88 5.17 -5.14
N GLU A 92 3.19 4.45 -6.21
CA GLU A 92 4.16 3.37 -6.23
C GLU A 92 5.27 3.71 -7.19
N VAL A 93 6.53 3.62 -6.73
CA VAL A 93 7.70 3.88 -7.56
C VAL A 93 8.39 2.56 -7.86
N LYS A 94 8.46 2.21 -9.13
CA LYS A 94 9.08 0.96 -9.58
C LYS A 94 10.09 1.21 -10.68
N SER A 95 11.17 0.43 -10.68
CA SER A 95 12.03 0.35 -11.85
C SER A 95 11.39 -0.58 -12.88
N ARG A 96 11.79 -0.46 -14.13
CA ARG A 96 11.29 -1.33 -15.20
C ARG A 96 11.54 -2.81 -14.88
N GLY A 97 12.70 -3.12 -14.29
CA GLY A 97 13.07 -4.49 -13.97
C GLY A 97 12.25 -5.12 -12.85
N THR A 98 11.69 -4.30 -11.94
CA THR A 98 10.94 -4.81 -10.79
C THR A 98 9.43 -4.77 -10.98
N MET A 99 8.96 -4.13 -12.04
CA MET A 99 7.52 -3.96 -12.29
C MET A 99 6.76 -5.28 -12.45
N LEU A 100 7.41 -6.31 -12.99
CA LEU A 100 6.81 -7.63 -13.20
C LEU A 100 7.29 -8.66 -12.17
N ALA A 101 8.05 -8.22 -11.17
CA ALA A 101 8.65 -9.12 -10.20
C ALA A 101 7.62 -9.65 -9.20
N ARG A 102 7.66 -10.97 -8.98
CA ARG A 102 6.91 -11.68 -7.95
C ARG A 102 5.41 -11.34 -7.92
N ASP A 103 4.93 -10.95 -6.74
CA ASP A 103 3.52 -10.70 -6.45
C ASP A 103 3.08 -9.27 -6.74
N TYR A 104 3.96 -8.40 -7.24
CA TYR A 104 3.60 -7.02 -7.49
C TYR A 104 2.41 -6.85 -8.45
N PRO A 105 2.35 -7.55 -9.61
CA PRO A 105 1.18 -7.42 -10.49
C PRO A 105 -0.13 -7.76 -9.79
N LEU A 106 -0.13 -8.77 -8.92
CA LEU A 106 -1.32 -9.12 -8.14
C LEU A 106 -1.65 -8.05 -7.12
N ARG A 107 -0.66 -7.54 -6.39
CA ARG A 107 -0.86 -6.48 -5.40
C ARG A 107 -1.38 -5.20 -6.06
N ARG A 108 -0.86 -4.87 -7.24
CA ARG A 108 -1.35 -3.72 -8.01
C ARG A 108 -2.83 -3.86 -8.36
N LYS A 109 -3.24 -5.03 -8.82
CA LYS A 109 -4.64 -5.29 -9.12
C LYS A 109 -5.53 -5.13 -7.88
N LEU A 110 -5.06 -5.63 -6.75
CA LEU A 110 -5.82 -5.60 -5.52
C LEU A 110 -5.94 -4.19 -4.94
N ILE A 111 -4.87 -3.38 -4.98
CA ILE A 111 -4.97 -2.00 -4.52
C ILE A 111 -5.87 -1.17 -5.44
N ARG A 112 -5.80 -1.38 -6.76
CA ARG A 112 -6.70 -0.70 -7.70
C ARG A 112 -8.16 -1.05 -7.45
N LYS A 113 -8.42 -2.32 -7.18
CA LYS A 113 -9.78 -2.77 -6.81
C LYS A 113 -10.26 -2.11 -5.53
N LYS A 114 -9.39 -2.07 -4.52
CA LYS A 114 -9.70 -1.42 -3.23
C LYS A 114 -10.03 0.06 -3.41
N ILE A 115 -9.24 0.76 -4.22
CA ILE A 115 -9.46 2.18 -4.52
C ILE A 115 -10.81 2.38 -5.23
N ALA A 116 -11.12 1.55 -6.21
CA ALA A 116 -12.40 1.62 -6.90
C ALA A 116 -13.57 1.41 -5.93
N GLU A 117 -13.46 0.46 -5.02
CA GLU A 117 -14.47 0.22 -3.99
C GLU A 117 -14.64 1.41 -3.06
N MET A 118 -13.53 2.01 -2.61
CA MET A 118 -13.58 3.20 -1.75
C MET A 118 -14.24 4.38 -2.46
N ASN A 119 -13.87 4.61 -3.72
CA ASN A 119 -14.45 5.70 -4.51
C ASN A 119 -15.94 5.47 -4.76
N ASN A 120 -16.34 4.24 -5.06
CA ASN A 120 -17.76 3.90 -5.24
C ASN A 120 -18.55 4.14 -3.95
N TYR A 121 -18.01 3.76 -2.81
CA TYR A 121 -18.66 3.98 -1.53
C TYR A 121 -18.85 5.47 -1.24
N LEU A 122 -17.85 6.29 -1.56
CA LEU A 122 -17.91 7.74 -1.36
C LEU A 122 -18.76 8.46 -2.41
N GLY A 123 -18.95 7.84 -3.58
CA GLY A 123 -19.65 8.47 -4.70
C GLY A 123 -18.84 9.53 -5.43
N VAL A 124 -17.54 9.63 -5.17
CA VAL A 124 -16.62 10.57 -5.81
C VAL A 124 -15.26 9.92 -6.02
N GLU A 125 -14.51 10.42 -6.99
CA GLU A 125 -13.14 9.97 -7.28
C GLU A 125 -12.14 10.61 -6.30
N ARG A 126 -12.19 10.20 -5.03
CA ARG A 126 -11.34 10.77 -3.96
C ARG A 126 -9.92 10.22 -4.00
N TYR A 127 -9.77 8.93 -4.29
CA TYR A 127 -8.50 8.23 -4.28
C TYR A 127 -8.02 7.96 -5.70
N GLU A 128 -6.73 8.13 -5.94
CA GLU A 128 -6.10 7.87 -7.24
C GLU A 128 -4.82 7.09 -7.04
N PHE A 129 -4.63 6.02 -7.81
CA PHE A 129 -3.40 5.25 -7.80
C PHE A 129 -2.49 5.73 -8.93
N ARG A 130 -1.24 5.99 -8.61
CA ARG A 130 -0.22 6.37 -9.59
C ARG A 130 0.96 5.42 -9.51
N GLU A 131 1.32 4.86 -10.65
CA GLU A 131 2.49 4.01 -10.79
C GLU A 131 3.56 4.80 -11.54
N ILE A 132 4.69 5.03 -10.87
CA ILE A 132 5.80 5.78 -11.43
C ILE A 132 6.88 4.77 -11.80
N ILE A 133 7.17 4.66 -13.10
CA ILE A 133 8.16 3.73 -13.62
C ILE A 133 9.38 4.54 -14.05
N ARG A 134 10.53 4.18 -13.50
CA ARG A 134 11.76 4.91 -13.75
C ARG A 134 12.87 4.01 -14.28
#